data_ec5316e25f60db1f32dd3bf6b3539255
#
_entry.id   ec5316e25f60db1f32dd3bf6b3539255
#
_cell.length_a   1.000
_cell.length_b   1.000
_cell.length_c   1.000
_cell.angle_alpha   90.00
_cell.angle_beta   90.00
_cell.angle_gamma   90.00
#
_symmetry.space_group_name_H-M   'P 1'
#
loop_
_entity.id
_entity.type
_entity.pdbx_description
1 polymer ?
#
loop_
_entity_poly.entity_id
_entity_poly.type
_entity_poly.pdbx_seq_one_letter_code
_entity_poly.pdbx_strand_id
1 'polypeptide(L)'
;MATPDPVLVHDWHPVLRVEDLKSGKPAPARLLGEDLVIWSDAGKFHAWKDLCVHRGAKLSLGKVVNGCLQCPYHGWTYDAAGSCVRIPAHPEQKPPARAKTTVYGCREAYGWVWACLSQTPNELPVFPEWDDAGVRRFTMGPYVMDASGPRIIENFLDLAHLPVVHEGILGMESRAEIGRYAVEKRPDGIFATEIVVWQPDPDGSGSPAEAHYTYKVMRPLTAYLAKKAGTSVFTMMIVATPVDEARSVAWIIISMRGADS
;
A
#
# COMPACT_ATOMS: atom_id res chain seq x y z
N MET A 1 -7.83 16.95 15.44
CA MET A 1 -7.73 15.77 14.56
C MET A 1 -8.43 14.64 15.26
N ALA A 2 -9.31 13.92 14.59
CA ALA A 2 -9.92 12.71 15.14
C ALA A 2 -8.84 11.66 15.41
N THR A 3 -9.06 10.82 16.42
CA THR A 3 -8.14 9.70 16.70
C THR A 3 -8.26 8.70 15.54
N PRO A 4 -7.15 8.26 14.92
CA PRO A 4 -7.22 7.28 13.85
C PRO A 4 -7.90 5.99 14.31
N ASP A 5 -8.62 5.33 13.39
CA ASP A 5 -9.24 4.04 13.65
C ASP A 5 -8.18 3.03 14.12
N PRO A 6 -8.34 2.41 15.31
CA PRO A 6 -7.38 1.46 15.86
C PRO A 6 -7.09 0.29 14.90
N VAL A 7 -8.08 -0.15 14.13
CA VAL A 7 -7.89 -1.26 13.16
C VAL A 7 -6.88 -0.85 12.10
N LEU A 8 -6.97 0.37 11.56
CA LEU A 8 -6.05 0.88 10.54
C LEU A 8 -4.66 1.18 11.11
N VAL A 9 -4.57 1.57 12.38
CA VAL A 9 -3.29 1.81 13.08
C VAL A 9 -2.45 0.53 13.17
N HIS A 10 -3.10 -0.63 13.32
CA HIS A 10 -2.43 -1.93 13.40
C HIS A 10 -2.18 -2.59 12.04
N ASP A 11 -2.76 -2.05 10.96
CA ASP A 11 -2.55 -2.56 9.61
C ASP A 11 -1.30 -1.97 8.93
N TRP A 12 -0.84 -2.68 7.91
CA TRP A 12 0.25 -2.27 7.05
C TRP A 12 -0.28 -1.48 5.86
N HIS A 13 0.42 -0.39 5.55
CA HIS A 13 0.08 0.48 4.42
C HIS A 13 1.32 0.76 3.59
N PRO A 14 1.31 0.55 2.26
CA PRO A 14 2.41 0.96 1.39
C PRO A 14 2.47 2.49 1.36
N VAL A 15 3.67 3.05 1.55
CA VAL A 15 3.87 4.50 1.66
C VAL A 15 4.84 5.07 0.63
N LEU A 16 5.65 4.20 0.01
CA LEU A 16 6.66 4.61 -0.96
C LEU A 16 7.03 3.41 -1.85
N ARG A 17 7.38 3.63 -3.13
CA ARG A 17 8.07 2.61 -3.92
C ARG A 17 9.53 2.53 -3.50
N VAL A 18 10.08 1.32 -3.46
CA VAL A 18 11.51 1.12 -3.13
C VAL A 18 12.42 1.90 -4.09
N GLU A 19 12.08 1.92 -5.37
CA GLU A 19 12.85 2.62 -6.42
C GLU A 19 12.85 4.15 -6.28
N ASP A 20 11.85 4.73 -5.61
CA ASP A 20 11.75 6.17 -5.38
C ASP A 20 12.64 6.63 -4.21
N LEU A 21 13.09 5.71 -3.35
CA LEU A 21 13.97 6.04 -2.23
C LEU A 21 15.43 6.08 -2.70
N LYS A 22 15.92 7.28 -2.96
CA LYS A 22 17.30 7.51 -3.36
C LYS A 22 18.28 7.24 -2.22
N SER A 23 19.37 6.55 -2.53
CA SER A 23 20.45 6.28 -1.55
C SER A 23 20.93 7.55 -0.84
N GLY A 24 21.04 7.49 0.48
CA GLY A 24 21.49 8.59 1.31
C GLY A 24 20.49 9.73 1.52
N LYS A 25 19.31 9.67 0.90
CA LYS A 25 18.26 10.70 1.03
C LYS A 25 17.02 10.10 1.68
N PRO A 26 16.57 10.62 2.84
CA PRO A 26 15.26 10.28 3.37
C PRO A 26 14.15 10.88 2.50
N ALA A 27 12.98 10.25 2.52
CA ALA A 27 11.79 10.71 1.80
C ALA A 27 10.63 10.97 2.77
N PRO A 28 9.82 12.01 2.56
CA PRO A 28 8.61 12.23 3.33
C PRO A 28 7.50 11.27 2.89
N ALA A 29 6.67 10.85 3.84
CA ALA A 29 5.41 10.16 3.60
C ALA A 29 4.36 10.65 4.61
N ARG A 30 3.09 10.29 4.41
CA ARG A 30 2.03 10.61 5.35
C ARG A 30 1.06 9.43 5.45
N LEU A 31 0.72 9.05 6.66
CA LEU A 31 -0.15 7.91 6.94
C LEU A 31 -1.08 8.25 8.11
N LEU A 32 -2.40 8.13 7.91
CA LEU A 32 -3.41 8.37 8.96
C LEU A 32 -3.25 9.74 9.65
N GLY A 33 -2.85 10.77 8.88
CA GLY A 33 -2.60 12.11 9.41
C GLY A 33 -1.22 12.31 10.06
N GLU A 34 -0.41 11.27 10.25
CA GLU A 34 0.95 11.35 10.80
C GLU A 34 1.97 11.60 9.69
N ASP A 35 2.83 12.59 9.85
CA ASP A 35 3.97 12.82 8.95
C ASP A 35 5.10 11.84 9.25
N LEU A 36 5.54 11.11 8.23
CA LEU A 36 6.59 10.11 8.31
C LEU A 36 7.83 10.51 7.53
N VAL A 37 8.98 10.08 8.01
CA VAL A 37 10.22 10.01 7.24
C VAL A 37 10.54 8.54 6.94
N ILE A 38 10.72 8.23 5.67
CA ILE A 38 11.17 6.92 5.19
C ILE A 38 12.62 7.04 4.78
N TRP A 39 13.47 6.16 5.26
CA TRP A 39 14.88 6.13 4.90
C TRP A 39 15.43 4.71 4.92
N SER A 40 16.61 4.49 4.34
CA SER A 40 17.24 3.18 4.34
C SER A 40 18.72 3.25 4.63
N ASP A 41 19.22 2.18 5.24
CA ASP A 41 20.65 1.90 5.43
C ASP A 41 20.93 0.42 5.18
N ALA A 42 21.96 0.14 4.39
CA ALA A 42 22.39 -1.22 4.04
C ALA A 42 21.22 -2.14 3.60
N GLY A 43 20.25 -1.61 2.84
CA GLY A 43 19.08 -2.34 2.37
C GLY A 43 17.96 -2.52 3.40
N LYS A 44 18.12 -2.03 4.63
CA LYS A 44 17.07 -2.04 5.65
C LYS A 44 16.30 -0.72 5.64
N PHE A 45 14.97 -0.81 5.57
CA PHE A 45 14.08 0.35 5.57
C PHE A 45 13.62 0.72 6.98
N HIS A 46 13.40 2.01 7.18
CA HIS A 46 12.97 2.61 8.44
C HIS A 46 11.84 3.61 8.18
N ALA A 47 10.84 3.60 9.04
CA ALA A 47 9.74 4.57 9.07
C ALA A 47 9.67 5.20 10.45
N TRP A 48 9.82 6.52 10.52
CA TRP A 48 9.79 7.26 11.77
C TRP A 48 8.86 8.46 11.67
N LYS A 49 8.46 9.01 12.83
CA LYS A 49 7.86 10.33 12.89
C LYS A 49 8.79 11.35 12.26
N ASP A 50 8.29 12.13 11.31
CA ASP A 50 9.08 13.16 10.61
C ASP A 50 9.30 14.41 11.46
N LEU A 51 9.93 14.20 12.63
CA LEU A 51 10.13 15.24 13.63
C LEU A 51 11.46 15.05 14.36
N CYS A 52 12.33 16.04 14.28
CA CYS A 52 13.51 16.11 15.13
C CYS A 52 13.11 16.60 16.53
N VAL A 53 13.39 15.79 17.56
CA VAL A 53 12.99 16.07 18.96
C VAL A 53 13.66 17.29 19.57
N HIS A 54 14.67 17.87 18.91
CA HIS A 54 15.35 19.08 19.38
C HIS A 54 14.47 20.35 19.18
N ARG A 55 14.07 20.64 17.94
CA ARG A 55 13.36 21.88 17.57
C ARG A 55 12.29 21.65 16.49
N GLY A 56 11.80 20.43 16.32
CA GLY A 56 10.69 20.14 15.43
C GLY A 56 11.00 20.16 13.91
N ALA A 57 12.27 20.26 13.52
CA ALA A 57 12.62 20.22 12.10
C ALA A 57 12.25 18.87 11.48
N LYS A 58 11.78 18.87 10.23
CA LYS A 58 11.50 17.65 9.47
C LYS A 58 12.79 16.88 9.21
N LEU A 59 12.81 15.59 9.61
CA LEU A 59 13.95 14.69 9.39
C LEU A 59 14.05 14.26 7.92
N SER A 60 12.93 14.28 7.20
CA SER A 60 12.88 14.00 5.75
C SER A 60 13.67 14.99 4.90
N LEU A 61 13.97 16.18 5.43
CA LEU A 61 14.85 17.17 4.80
C LEU A 61 16.33 16.97 5.12
N GLY A 62 16.65 15.94 5.91
CA GLY A 62 18.00 15.60 6.33
C GLY A 62 18.77 14.75 5.34
N LYS A 63 19.68 13.95 5.86
CA LYS A 63 20.48 12.99 5.08
C LYS A 63 20.86 11.78 5.91
N VAL A 64 21.12 10.66 5.24
CA VAL A 64 21.65 9.46 5.85
C VAL A 64 23.18 9.50 5.76
N VAL A 65 23.86 9.35 6.89
CA VAL A 65 25.32 9.36 7.00
C VAL A 65 25.77 8.25 7.94
N ASN A 66 26.61 7.36 7.48
CA ASN A 66 27.16 6.24 8.26
C ASN A 66 26.07 5.43 9.00
N GLY A 67 25.01 5.05 8.31
CA GLY A 67 23.93 4.29 8.90
C GLY A 67 23.03 5.04 9.89
N CYS A 68 23.13 6.36 9.94
CA CYS A 68 22.34 7.21 10.84
C CYS A 68 21.61 8.30 10.06
N LEU A 69 20.43 8.71 10.54
CA LEU A 69 19.69 9.84 10.00
C LEU A 69 20.10 11.14 10.68
N GLN A 70 20.60 12.09 9.91
CA GLN A 70 21.06 13.40 10.40
C GLN A 70 20.01 14.48 10.11
N CYS A 71 19.61 15.20 11.16
CA CYS A 71 18.71 16.36 11.09
C CYS A 71 19.35 17.50 10.29
N PRO A 72 18.61 18.18 9.36
CA PRO A 72 19.18 19.22 8.53
C PRO A 72 19.48 20.52 9.29
N TYR A 73 18.85 20.72 10.47
CA TYR A 73 18.91 22.02 11.16
C TYR A 73 20.17 22.16 12.02
N HIS A 74 20.35 21.26 13.02
CA HIS A 74 21.53 21.35 13.93
C HIS A 74 22.42 20.12 13.86
N GLY A 75 22.23 19.23 12.88
CA GLY A 75 23.06 18.04 12.70
C GLY A 75 22.88 16.95 13.75
N TRP A 76 21.84 17.02 14.60
CA TRP A 76 21.53 15.92 15.51
C TRP A 76 21.38 14.62 14.73
N THR A 77 22.08 13.60 15.16
CA THR A 77 22.21 12.35 14.42
C THR A 77 21.56 11.22 15.22
N TYR A 78 20.73 10.43 14.55
CA TYR A 78 19.94 9.37 15.17
C TYR A 78 20.32 8.01 14.57
N ASP A 79 20.52 7.01 15.43
CA ASP A 79 20.74 5.62 15.03
C ASP A 79 19.43 4.95 14.53
N ALA A 80 19.54 3.72 14.03
CA ALA A 80 18.39 2.97 13.49
C ALA A 80 17.28 2.69 14.54
N ALA A 81 17.58 2.79 15.84
CA ALA A 81 16.58 2.68 16.91
C ALA A 81 15.90 4.02 17.23
N GLY A 82 16.20 5.09 16.48
CA GLY A 82 15.66 6.42 16.67
C GLY A 82 16.29 7.19 17.83
N SER A 83 17.35 6.69 18.44
CA SER A 83 18.04 7.36 19.55
C SER A 83 19.05 8.37 19.02
N CYS A 84 19.08 9.59 19.60
CA CYS A 84 20.13 10.55 19.28
C CYS A 84 21.48 10.04 19.78
N VAL A 85 22.45 9.93 18.87
CA VAL A 85 23.80 9.43 19.19
C VAL A 85 24.87 10.53 19.10
N ARG A 86 24.55 11.68 18.50
CA ARG A 86 25.48 12.79 18.33
C ARG A 86 24.79 14.14 18.33
N ILE A 87 25.35 15.07 19.09
CA ILE A 87 24.99 16.49 19.13
C ILE A 87 26.23 17.30 18.71
N PRO A 88 26.30 17.84 17.45
CA PRO A 88 27.51 18.47 16.95
C PRO A 88 28.02 19.64 17.78
N ALA A 89 27.11 20.42 18.38
CA ALA A 89 27.48 21.55 19.24
C ALA A 89 28.13 21.12 20.58
N HIS A 90 27.98 19.86 20.97
CA HIS A 90 28.52 19.29 22.20
C HIS A 90 29.05 17.87 21.93
N PRO A 91 30.18 17.74 21.19
CA PRO A 91 30.63 16.44 20.67
C PRO A 91 31.02 15.44 21.77
N GLU A 92 31.50 15.95 22.91
CA GLU A 92 31.88 15.11 24.06
C GLU A 92 30.68 14.75 24.98
N GLN A 93 29.53 15.39 24.76
CA GLN A 93 28.39 15.16 25.62
C GLN A 93 27.54 13.97 25.08
N LYS A 94 27.32 12.98 25.95
CA LYS A 94 26.37 11.91 25.63
C LYS A 94 24.93 12.50 25.53
N PRO A 95 24.22 12.29 24.41
CA PRO A 95 22.85 12.74 24.29
C PRO A 95 21.96 12.14 25.39
N PRO A 96 20.96 12.88 25.91
CA PRO A 96 20.06 12.34 26.93
C PRO A 96 19.20 11.22 26.36
N ALA A 97 18.90 10.18 27.16
CA ALA A 97 18.13 9.01 26.72
C ALA A 97 16.73 9.36 26.16
N ARG A 98 16.13 10.49 26.60
CA ARG A 98 14.87 11.01 26.08
C ARG A 98 14.97 11.62 24.68
N ALA A 99 16.19 11.88 24.18
CA ALA A 99 16.41 12.39 22.83
C ALA A 99 16.23 11.25 21.80
N LYS A 100 15.00 10.81 21.65
CA LYS A 100 14.59 9.69 20.79
C LYS A 100 13.37 10.07 19.98
N THR A 101 13.40 9.81 18.65
CA THR A 101 12.23 9.94 17.79
C THR A 101 11.32 8.72 17.88
N THR A 102 10.07 8.85 17.46
CA THR A 102 9.14 7.72 17.38
C THR A 102 9.48 6.87 16.16
N VAL A 103 9.69 5.58 16.38
CA VAL A 103 9.95 4.57 15.34
C VAL A 103 8.67 3.77 15.11
N TYR A 104 8.33 3.56 13.85
CA TYR A 104 7.16 2.80 13.41
C TYR A 104 7.56 1.47 12.78
N GLY A 105 6.59 0.56 12.61
CA GLY A 105 6.81 -0.65 11.83
C GLY A 105 7.18 -0.29 10.39
N CYS A 106 8.19 -0.97 9.84
CA CYS A 106 8.64 -0.76 8.47
C CYS A 106 9.07 -2.09 7.86
N ARG A 107 8.57 -2.41 6.66
CA ARG A 107 8.93 -3.62 5.89
C ARG A 107 8.97 -3.30 4.41
N GLU A 108 9.75 -4.08 3.67
CA GLU A 108 9.64 -4.15 2.22
C GLU A 108 8.81 -5.36 1.82
N ALA A 109 7.89 -5.18 0.89
CA ALA A 109 7.21 -6.24 0.18
C ALA A 109 6.66 -5.71 -1.15
N TYR A 110 6.66 -6.54 -2.18
CA TYR A 110 6.06 -6.23 -3.48
C TYR A 110 6.68 -5.01 -4.18
N GLY A 111 7.95 -4.68 -3.87
CA GLY A 111 8.62 -3.49 -4.40
C GLY A 111 8.18 -2.18 -3.71
N TRP A 112 7.43 -2.26 -2.63
CA TRP A 112 6.97 -1.13 -1.83
C TRP A 112 7.53 -1.16 -0.42
N VAL A 113 7.74 0.02 0.15
CA VAL A 113 7.98 0.21 1.57
C VAL A 113 6.64 0.35 2.27
N TRP A 114 6.39 -0.52 3.22
CA TRP A 114 5.18 -0.57 4.04
C TRP A 114 5.47 -0.01 5.43
N ALA A 115 4.55 0.80 5.94
CA ALA A 115 4.60 1.34 7.28
C ALA A 115 3.37 0.91 8.09
N CYS A 116 3.57 0.74 9.40
CA CYS A 116 2.51 0.49 10.37
C CYS A 116 2.74 1.36 11.60
N LEU A 117 1.73 2.11 12.04
CA LEU A 117 1.87 3.02 13.19
C LEU A 117 1.86 2.31 14.56
N SER A 118 1.51 1.02 14.59
CA SER A 118 1.49 0.20 15.80
C SER A 118 2.85 -0.44 16.09
N GLN A 119 3.12 -0.70 17.36
CA GLN A 119 4.23 -1.55 17.82
C GLN A 119 3.89 -3.05 17.74
N THR A 120 2.61 -3.38 17.56
CA THR A 120 2.09 -4.75 17.41
C THR A 120 1.30 -4.86 16.10
N PRO A 121 1.99 -4.84 14.95
CA PRO A 121 1.33 -4.87 13.65
C PRO A 121 0.68 -6.23 13.37
N ASN A 122 -0.36 -6.22 12.55
CA ASN A 122 -0.92 -7.40 11.93
C ASN A 122 0.09 -8.04 10.95
N GLU A 123 -0.24 -9.21 10.38
CA GLU A 123 0.53 -9.74 9.24
C GLU A 123 0.29 -8.90 7.99
N LEU A 124 1.30 -8.83 7.11
CA LEU A 124 1.16 -8.21 5.79
C LEU A 124 0.10 -8.96 4.95
N PRO A 125 -0.69 -8.25 4.14
CA PRO A 125 -1.58 -8.92 3.19
C PRO A 125 -0.75 -9.73 2.17
N VAL A 126 -1.19 -10.94 1.91
CA VAL A 126 -0.51 -11.86 0.99
C VAL A 126 -1.12 -11.73 -0.41
N PHE A 127 -0.29 -11.49 -1.42
CA PHE A 127 -0.65 -11.64 -2.82
C PHE A 127 -0.17 -13.02 -3.29
N PRO A 128 -1.07 -14.01 -3.47
CA PRO A 128 -0.68 -15.41 -3.65
C PRO A 128 0.21 -15.67 -4.85
N GLU A 129 0.04 -14.88 -5.92
CA GLU A 129 0.75 -15.04 -7.18
C GLU A 129 2.12 -14.34 -7.19
N TRP A 130 2.54 -13.72 -6.08
CA TRP A 130 3.78 -12.94 -6.08
C TRP A 130 5.01 -13.77 -6.40
N ASP A 131 5.11 -14.97 -5.86
CA ASP A 131 6.27 -15.86 -6.04
C ASP A 131 6.07 -16.90 -7.16
N ASP A 132 4.94 -16.84 -7.89
CA ASP A 132 4.66 -17.77 -8.99
C ASP A 132 5.43 -17.34 -10.26
N ALA A 133 6.41 -18.15 -10.67
CA ALA A 133 7.21 -17.91 -11.87
C ALA A 133 6.40 -18.03 -13.18
N GLY A 134 5.21 -18.65 -13.13
CA GLY A 134 4.35 -18.86 -14.30
C GLY A 134 3.42 -17.69 -14.63
N VAL A 135 3.54 -16.55 -13.92
CA VAL A 135 2.71 -15.37 -14.16
C VAL A 135 3.54 -14.14 -14.47
N ARG A 136 2.99 -13.26 -15.29
CA ARG A 136 3.50 -11.87 -15.42
C ARG A 136 2.91 -11.03 -14.31
N ARG A 137 3.73 -10.19 -13.69
CA ARG A 137 3.34 -9.31 -12.59
C ARG A 137 3.68 -7.87 -12.87
N PHE A 138 2.82 -6.98 -12.40
CA PHE A 138 3.01 -5.53 -12.48
C PHE A 138 2.58 -4.90 -11.18
N THR A 139 3.33 -3.90 -10.73
CA THR A 139 2.93 -3.01 -9.65
C THR A 139 2.61 -1.65 -10.23
N MET A 140 1.53 -1.04 -9.78
CA MET A 140 1.02 0.24 -10.26
C MET A 140 0.74 1.19 -9.11
N GLY A 141 0.78 2.48 -9.37
CA GLY A 141 0.69 3.52 -8.34
C GLY A 141 2.07 4.07 -7.98
N PRO A 142 2.13 5.02 -7.04
CA PRO A 142 1.02 5.55 -6.23
C PRO A 142 0.03 6.39 -7.05
N TYR A 143 -1.27 6.15 -6.85
CA TYR A 143 -2.34 6.99 -7.39
C TYR A 143 -2.96 7.81 -6.26
N VAL A 144 -2.69 9.10 -6.25
CA VAL A 144 -3.26 10.02 -5.25
C VAL A 144 -4.71 10.31 -5.61
N MET A 145 -5.61 10.12 -4.64
CA MET A 145 -7.05 10.29 -4.81
C MET A 145 -7.62 11.19 -3.71
N ASP A 146 -8.44 12.15 -4.07
CA ASP A 146 -9.25 12.96 -3.15
C ASP A 146 -10.51 12.16 -2.74
N ALA A 147 -10.26 10.99 -2.16
CA ALA A 147 -11.27 10.06 -1.66
C ALA A 147 -10.75 9.33 -0.42
N SER A 148 -11.65 8.98 0.49
CA SER A 148 -11.29 8.14 1.64
C SER A 148 -10.98 6.71 1.20
N GLY A 149 -10.14 6.00 1.97
CA GLY A 149 -9.79 4.61 1.68
C GLY A 149 -10.98 3.68 1.47
N PRO A 150 -12.03 3.71 2.32
CA PRO A 150 -13.24 2.92 2.11
C PRO A 150 -13.92 3.16 0.76
N ARG A 151 -13.96 4.41 0.26
CA ARG A 151 -14.54 4.72 -1.06
C ARG A 151 -13.77 4.09 -2.22
N ILE A 152 -12.45 3.99 -2.08
CA ILE A 152 -11.62 3.30 -3.08
C ILE A 152 -11.94 1.80 -3.10
N ILE A 153 -12.10 1.19 -1.91
CA ILE A 153 -12.45 -0.24 -1.81
C ILE A 153 -13.88 -0.50 -2.28
N GLU A 154 -14.84 0.38 -1.96
CA GLU A 154 -16.22 0.30 -2.50
C GLU A 154 -16.24 0.31 -4.03
N ASN A 155 -15.50 1.23 -4.65
CA ASN A 155 -15.38 1.29 -6.11
C ASN A 155 -14.75 0.02 -6.70
N PHE A 156 -13.71 -0.52 -6.04
CA PHE A 156 -13.07 -1.76 -6.48
C PHE A 156 -14.00 -2.97 -6.43
N LEU A 157 -14.93 -3.01 -5.47
CA LEU A 157 -15.88 -4.11 -5.27
C LEU A 157 -17.17 -3.94 -6.08
N ASP A 158 -17.41 -2.77 -6.65
CA ASP A 158 -18.63 -2.49 -7.40
C ASP A 158 -18.59 -3.20 -8.76
N LEU A 159 -19.61 -3.98 -9.04
CA LEU A 159 -19.80 -4.67 -10.32
C LEU A 159 -20.66 -3.83 -11.29
N ALA A 160 -21.55 -2.99 -10.75
CA ALA A 160 -22.55 -2.30 -11.53
C ALA A 160 -21.96 -1.24 -12.47
N HIS A 161 -20.79 -0.68 -12.13
CA HIS A 161 -20.14 0.31 -12.99
C HIS A 161 -19.42 -0.31 -14.21
N LEU A 162 -19.11 -1.61 -14.17
CA LEU A 162 -18.31 -2.27 -15.22
C LEU A 162 -18.92 -2.10 -16.62
N PRO A 163 -20.22 -2.37 -16.86
CA PRO A 163 -20.81 -2.26 -18.18
C PRO A 163 -21.06 -0.82 -18.62
N VAL A 164 -21.04 0.16 -17.71
CA VAL A 164 -21.33 1.58 -17.98
C VAL A 164 -20.04 2.38 -18.09
N VAL A 165 -19.23 2.40 -17.03
CA VAL A 165 -17.97 3.19 -16.97
C VAL A 165 -16.89 2.57 -17.86
N HIS A 166 -16.86 1.25 -17.94
CA HIS A 166 -15.90 0.46 -18.73
C HIS A 166 -16.59 -0.24 -19.92
N GLU A 167 -17.61 0.41 -20.50
CA GLU A 167 -18.31 -0.13 -21.65
C GLU A 167 -17.35 -0.47 -22.80
N GLY A 168 -17.57 -1.61 -23.45
CA GLY A 168 -16.73 -2.10 -24.53
C GLY A 168 -15.45 -2.80 -24.07
N ILE A 169 -15.12 -2.77 -22.78
CA ILE A 169 -13.93 -3.42 -22.20
C ILE A 169 -14.33 -4.47 -21.15
N LEU A 170 -15.03 -4.02 -20.09
CA LEU A 170 -15.42 -4.89 -18.96
C LEU A 170 -16.91 -5.23 -18.95
N GLY A 171 -17.65 -4.81 -19.96
CA GLY A 171 -19.08 -5.08 -20.11
C GLY A 171 -19.70 -4.27 -21.24
N MET A 172 -21.02 -4.34 -21.35
CA MET A 172 -21.85 -3.54 -22.26
C MET A 172 -23.11 -3.08 -21.52
N GLU A 173 -23.54 -1.83 -21.71
CA GLU A 173 -24.74 -1.29 -21.07
C GLU A 173 -25.99 -2.11 -21.41
N SER A 174 -26.05 -2.65 -22.62
CA SER A 174 -27.15 -3.55 -23.05
C SER A 174 -27.17 -4.91 -22.32
N ARG A 175 -26.15 -5.23 -21.51
CA ARG A 175 -26.01 -6.44 -20.69
C ARG A 175 -25.53 -6.10 -19.27
N ALA A 176 -26.15 -5.07 -18.68
CA ALA A 176 -25.75 -4.54 -17.37
C ALA A 176 -26.35 -5.33 -16.18
N GLU A 177 -27.19 -6.33 -16.43
CA GLU A 177 -27.79 -7.14 -15.37
C GLU A 177 -26.72 -7.93 -14.62
N ILE A 178 -26.71 -7.79 -13.30
CA ILE A 178 -25.85 -8.56 -12.40
C ILE A 178 -26.65 -9.77 -11.89
N GLY A 179 -26.19 -10.97 -12.21
CA GLY A 179 -26.74 -12.20 -11.70
C GLY A 179 -26.61 -12.35 -10.19
N ARG A 180 -27.25 -13.35 -9.62
CA ARG A 180 -27.08 -13.69 -8.20
C ARG A 180 -25.68 -14.21 -7.97
N TYR A 181 -25.06 -13.81 -6.85
CA TYR A 181 -23.76 -14.31 -6.41
C TYR A 181 -23.77 -14.56 -4.90
N ALA A 182 -22.82 -15.32 -4.42
CA ALA A 182 -22.69 -15.66 -3.00
C ALA A 182 -21.74 -14.71 -2.29
N VAL A 183 -22.08 -14.33 -1.04
CA VAL A 183 -21.20 -13.56 -0.17
C VAL A 183 -21.03 -14.32 1.15
N GLU A 184 -19.79 -14.60 1.53
CA GLU A 184 -19.46 -15.36 2.73
C GLU A 184 -18.40 -14.64 3.56
N LYS A 185 -18.59 -14.61 4.88
CA LYS A 185 -17.56 -14.21 5.83
C LYS A 185 -16.78 -15.46 6.27
N ARG A 186 -15.46 -15.42 6.09
CA ARG A 186 -14.52 -16.47 6.49
C ARG A 186 -13.49 -15.89 7.47
N PRO A 187 -12.70 -16.72 8.18
CA PRO A 187 -11.68 -16.22 9.13
C PRO A 187 -10.65 -15.28 8.50
N ASP A 188 -10.36 -15.44 7.21
CA ASP A 188 -9.34 -14.72 6.46
C ASP A 188 -9.90 -13.62 5.55
N GLY A 189 -11.20 -13.27 5.68
CA GLY A 189 -11.81 -12.17 4.95
C GLY A 189 -13.28 -12.37 4.59
N ILE A 190 -13.78 -11.47 3.75
CA ILE A 190 -15.13 -11.54 3.16
C ILE A 190 -14.95 -11.89 1.68
N PHE A 191 -15.63 -12.94 1.23
CA PHE A 191 -15.56 -13.42 -0.14
C PHE A 191 -16.89 -13.15 -0.86
N ALA A 192 -16.79 -12.71 -2.13
CA ALA A 192 -17.89 -12.74 -3.07
C ALA A 192 -17.49 -13.67 -4.23
N THR A 193 -18.28 -14.72 -4.44
CA THR A 193 -18.01 -15.81 -5.38
C THR A 193 -19.19 -16.04 -6.31
N GLU A 194 -19.02 -16.86 -7.34
CA GLU A 194 -20.04 -17.17 -8.34
C GLU A 194 -20.50 -15.96 -9.14
N ILE A 195 -19.64 -14.94 -9.25
CA ILE A 195 -19.90 -13.74 -10.03
C ILE A 195 -19.60 -14.04 -11.49
N VAL A 196 -20.58 -13.83 -12.34
CA VAL A 196 -20.46 -13.99 -13.80
C VAL A 196 -20.80 -12.67 -14.47
N VAL A 197 -19.88 -12.18 -15.31
CA VAL A 197 -20.03 -10.95 -16.07
C VAL A 197 -19.72 -11.24 -17.53
N TRP A 198 -20.65 -10.92 -18.42
CA TRP A 198 -20.38 -10.97 -19.86
C TRP A 198 -19.43 -9.83 -20.26
N GLN A 199 -18.42 -10.13 -21.05
CA GLN A 199 -17.43 -9.16 -21.54
C GLN A 199 -17.19 -9.34 -23.05
N PRO A 200 -16.88 -8.24 -23.76
CA PRO A 200 -16.60 -8.29 -25.21
C PRO A 200 -15.37 -9.11 -25.56
N ASP A 201 -14.32 -9.05 -24.71
CA ASP A 201 -13.05 -9.75 -24.88
C ASP A 201 -12.39 -10.02 -23.52
N PRO A 202 -12.90 -10.98 -22.74
CA PRO A 202 -12.45 -11.17 -21.37
C PRO A 202 -11.07 -11.81 -21.24
N ASP A 203 -10.58 -12.48 -22.27
CA ASP A 203 -9.32 -13.27 -22.28
C ASP A 203 -8.31 -12.80 -23.34
N GLY A 204 -8.65 -11.76 -24.14
CA GLY A 204 -7.77 -11.23 -25.17
C GLY A 204 -7.87 -12.00 -26.49
N SER A 205 -8.81 -12.93 -26.66
CA SER A 205 -9.00 -13.71 -27.90
C SER A 205 -9.69 -12.93 -29.01
N GLY A 206 -10.22 -11.74 -28.72
CA GLY A 206 -11.06 -10.95 -29.61
C GLY A 206 -12.51 -11.45 -29.71
N SER A 207 -12.92 -12.32 -28.81
CA SER A 207 -14.27 -12.92 -28.79
C SER A 207 -14.99 -12.68 -27.48
N PRO A 208 -16.30 -12.38 -27.52
CA PRO A 208 -17.06 -12.17 -26.31
C PRO A 208 -17.29 -13.49 -25.55
N ALA A 209 -17.17 -13.44 -24.23
CA ALA A 209 -17.43 -14.58 -23.37
C ALA A 209 -17.83 -14.13 -21.95
N GLU A 210 -18.20 -15.09 -21.13
CA GLU A 210 -18.42 -14.90 -19.69
C GLU A 210 -17.08 -14.91 -18.94
N ALA A 211 -16.88 -13.92 -18.08
CA ALA A 211 -15.79 -13.84 -17.12
C ALA A 211 -16.32 -14.18 -15.73
N HIS A 212 -15.61 -15.05 -15.03
CA HIS A 212 -15.93 -15.48 -13.67
C HIS A 212 -15.04 -14.75 -12.68
N TYR A 213 -15.66 -14.07 -11.72
CA TYR A 213 -14.97 -13.29 -10.72
C TYR A 213 -15.09 -13.88 -9.32
N THR A 214 -14.02 -13.75 -8.57
CA THR A 214 -14.02 -13.91 -7.12
C THR A 214 -13.41 -12.67 -6.52
N TYR A 215 -14.10 -12.02 -5.60
CA TYR A 215 -13.56 -10.92 -4.79
C TYR A 215 -13.29 -11.39 -3.37
N LYS A 216 -12.28 -10.80 -2.76
CA LYS A 216 -11.94 -11.01 -1.35
C LYS A 216 -11.58 -9.67 -0.71
N VAL A 217 -12.31 -9.24 0.33
CA VAL A 217 -11.87 -8.19 1.22
C VAL A 217 -10.97 -8.82 2.28
N MET A 218 -9.67 -8.58 2.17
CA MET A 218 -8.64 -9.20 3.03
C MET A 218 -8.46 -8.43 4.33
N ARG A 219 -8.49 -7.10 4.25
CA ARG A 219 -8.38 -6.12 5.31
C ARG A 219 -9.31 -4.97 4.99
N PRO A 220 -9.64 -4.07 5.94
CA PRO A 220 -10.54 -2.95 5.67
C PRO A 220 -10.19 -2.12 4.44
N LEU A 221 -8.88 -1.93 4.18
CA LEU A 221 -8.40 -1.14 3.04
C LEU A 221 -7.55 -1.96 2.06
N THR A 222 -7.74 -3.29 2.05
CA THR A 222 -7.06 -4.20 1.12
C THR A 222 -8.05 -5.21 0.55
N ALA A 223 -8.19 -5.20 -0.76
CA ALA A 223 -9.06 -6.13 -1.46
C ALA A 223 -8.32 -6.83 -2.62
N TYR A 224 -8.81 -8.00 -2.97
CA TYR A 224 -8.26 -8.85 -4.02
C TYR A 224 -9.38 -9.30 -4.93
N LEU A 225 -9.10 -9.45 -6.19
CA LEU A 225 -9.96 -10.12 -7.16
C LEU A 225 -9.17 -11.16 -7.97
N ALA A 226 -9.88 -12.21 -8.37
CA ALA A 226 -9.46 -13.13 -9.43
C ALA A 226 -10.53 -13.14 -10.51
N LYS A 227 -10.12 -12.95 -11.77
CA LYS A 227 -10.95 -13.08 -12.97
C LYS A 227 -10.45 -14.26 -13.78
N LYS A 228 -11.36 -15.15 -14.19
CA LYS A 228 -11.08 -16.29 -15.08
C LYS A 228 -11.97 -16.20 -16.32
N ALA A 229 -11.36 -16.37 -17.49
CA ALA A 229 -12.05 -16.48 -18.77
C ALA A 229 -11.29 -17.44 -19.66
N GLY A 230 -11.90 -18.53 -20.10
CA GLY A 230 -11.21 -19.58 -20.81
C GLY A 230 -10.00 -20.11 -20.00
N THR A 231 -8.81 -20.09 -20.59
CA THR A 231 -7.54 -20.45 -19.94
C THR A 231 -6.86 -19.26 -19.26
N SER A 232 -7.35 -18.05 -19.49
CA SER A 232 -6.77 -16.81 -18.95
C SER A 232 -7.16 -16.60 -17.50
N VAL A 233 -6.17 -16.26 -16.67
CA VAL A 233 -6.38 -15.88 -15.27
C VAL A 233 -5.73 -14.52 -15.04
N PHE A 234 -6.52 -13.57 -14.58
CA PHE A 234 -6.09 -12.25 -14.15
C PHE A 234 -6.37 -12.10 -12.67
N THR A 235 -5.38 -11.64 -11.90
CA THR A 235 -5.61 -11.32 -10.50
C THR A 235 -5.13 -9.92 -10.16
N MET A 236 -5.76 -9.30 -9.19
CA MET A 236 -5.43 -7.95 -8.74
C MET A 236 -5.58 -7.84 -7.23
N MET A 237 -4.64 -7.18 -6.60
CA MET A 237 -4.77 -6.70 -5.23
C MET A 237 -4.68 -5.18 -5.22
N ILE A 238 -5.62 -4.53 -4.56
CA ILE A 238 -5.59 -3.09 -4.31
C ILE A 238 -5.40 -2.83 -2.83
N VAL A 239 -4.57 -1.84 -2.52
CA VAL A 239 -4.40 -1.33 -1.16
C VAL A 239 -4.63 0.17 -1.19
N ALA A 240 -5.54 0.66 -0.36
CA ALA A 240 -5.79 2.08 -0.17
C ALA A 240 -5.08 2.58 1.09
N THR A 241 -3.99 3.33 0.93
CA THR A 241 -3.27 3.97 2.04
C THR A 241 -3.94 5.29 2.42
N PRO A 242 -4.53 5.44 3.60
CA PRO A 242 -5.15 6.69 4.01
C PRO A 242 -4.08 7.72 4.38
N VAL A 243 -4.01 8.80 3.62
CA VAL A 243 -3.15 9.96 3.92
C VAL A 243 -3.74 10.75 5.07
N ASP A 244 -5.05 11.04 4.95
CA ASP A 244 -5.91 11.66 5.98
C ASP A 244 -7.36 11.18 5.79
N GLU A 245 -8.33 11.84 6.40
CA GLU A 245 -9.75 11.45 6.35
C GLU A 245 -10.37 11.57 4.95
N ALA A 246 -9.82 12.45 4.09
CA ALA A 246 -10.39 12.81 2.79
C ALA A 246 -9.53 12.35 1.60
N ARG A 247 -8.28 11.98 1.82
CA ARG A 247 -7.33 11.61 0.77
C ARG A 247 -6.68 10.28 1.05
N SER A 248 -6.49 9.52 0.00
CA SER A 248 -5.81 8.23 0.04
C SER A 248 -4.90 8.05 -1.18
N VAL A 249 -4.02 7.08 -1.09
CA VAL A 249 -3.17 6.63 -2.20
C VAL A 249 -3.53 5.19 -2.52
N ALA A 250 -3.91 4.92 -3.76
CA ALA A 250 -4.15 3.56 -4.22
C ALA A 250 -2.86 2.95 -4.78
N TRP A 251 -2.62 1.69 -4.41
CA TRP A 251 -1.53 0.84 -4.86
C TRP A 251 -2.12 -0.44 -5.40
N ILE A 252 -1.63 -0.89 -6.55
CA ILE A 252 -2.21 -2.04 -7.24
C ILE A 252 -1.10 -3.01 -7.63
N ILE A 253 -1.33 -4.29 -7.35
CA ILE A 253 -0.56 -5.39 -7.92
C ILE A 253 -1.49 -6.15 -8.84
N ILE A 254 -1.03 -6.49 -10.03
CA ILE A 254 -1.72 -7.38 -10.95
C ILE A 254 -0.84 -8.56 -11.34
N SER A 255 -1.47 -9.69 -11.60
CA SER A 255 -0.83 -10.81 -12.28
C SER A 255 -1.69 -11.35 -13.41
N MET A 256 -1.04 -11.91 -14.41
CA MET A 256 -1.70 -12.48 -15.60
C MET A 256 -1.04 -13.81 -15.97
N ARG A 257 -1.89 -14.81 -16.31
CA ARG A 257 -1.49 -16.11 -16.83
C ARG A 257 -2.34 -16.46 -18.04
N GLY A 258 -1.76 -17.10 -19.05
CA GLY A 258 -2.49 -17.73 -20.16
C GLY A 258 -2.85 -16.81 -21.31
N ALA A 259 -2.42 -15.57 -21.33
CA ALA A 259 -2.40 -14.77 -22.55
C ALA A 259 -1.01 -14.89 -23.18
N ASP A 260 -0.88 -15.63 -24.25
CA ASP A 260 0.24 -15.50 -25.17
C ASP A 260 0.16 -14.11 -25.78
N SER A 261 1.00 -13.24 -25.33
CA SER A 261 1.18 -11.89 -25.87
C SER A 261 2.61 -11.64 -26.19
#